data_c5cbfa527036cc03f6983f64a99da736
#
_entry.id   c5cbfa527036cc03f6983f64a99da736
#
_cell.length_a   1.000
_cell.length_b   1.000
_cell.length_c   1.000
_cell.angle_alpha   90.00
_cell.angle_beta   90.00
_cell.angle_gamma   90.00
#
_symmetry.space_group_name_H-M   'P 1'
#
loop_
_entity.id
_entity.type
_entity.pdbx_description
1 polymer ?
#
loop_
_entity_poly.entity_id
_entity_poly.type
_entity_poly.pdbx_seq_one_letter_code
_entity_poly.pdbx_strand_id
1 'polypeptide(L)'
;MPEIKTITPEEVKTQLENGETLQLIDVREDDEVALGMVPEAVHIKMGEIPNHLENLNKETPYIIICRSGGRSGRVAEYLDDLGYDVTNMVGGMLEWTGETKPKL
;
A
#
# COMPACT_ATOMS: atom_id res chain seq x y z
N MET A 1 13.14 -1.38 18.19
CA MET A 1 12.33 -1.76 17.02
C MET A 1 11.55 -0.55 16.55
N PRO A 2 11.71 -0.16 15.31
CA PRO A 2 10.89 0.93 14.80
C PRO A 2 9.42 0.49 14.78
N GLU A 3 8.58 1.39 15.23
CA GLU A 3 7.14 1.17 15.12
C GLU A 3 6.70 1.70 13.77
N ILE A 4 6.10 0.82 12.97
CA ILE A 4 5.56 1.23 11.68
C ILE A 4 4.16 1.83 11.91
N LYS A 5 3.93 2.99 11.36
CA LYS A 5 2.60 3.62 11.40
C LYS A 5 1.60 2.71 10.72
N THR A 6 0.38 2.69 11.22
CA THR A 6 -0.69 1.87 10.66
C THR A 6 -1.91 2.73 10.34
N ILE A 7 -2.71 2.24 9.39
CA ILE A 7 -3.97 2.84 9.03
C ILE A 7 -4.94 1.70 8.70
N THR A 8 -6.22 1.91 8.92
CA THR A 8 -7.23 0.89 8.59
C THR A 8 -7.75 1.09 7.17
N PRO A 9 -8.29 0.03 6.53
CA PRO A 9 -8.94 0.18 5.23
C PRO A 9 -10.08 1.19 5.24
N GLU A 10 -10.84 1.24 6.33
CA GLU A 10 -11.93 2.19 6.46
C GLU A 10 -11.43 3.64 6.47
N GLU A 11 -10.33 3.90 7.17
CA GLU A 11 -9.74 5.22 7.20
C GLU A 11 -9.22 5.63 5.82
N VAL A 12 -8.59 4.71 5.09
CA VAL A 12 -8.13 4.97 3.72
C VAL A 12 -9.32 5.30 2.83
N LYS A 13 -10.37 4.48 2.90
CA LYS A 13 -11.58 4.69 2.11
C LYS A 13 -12.19 6.06 2.40
N THR A 14 -12.32 6.41 3.68
CA THR A 14 -12.90 7.69 4.09
C THR A 14 -12.08 8.87 3.56
N GLN A 15 -10.75 8.80 3.64
CA GLN A 15 -9.89 9.86 3.14
C GLN A 15 -10.03 10.02 1.62
N LEU A 16 -10.11 8.91 0.89
CA LEU A 16 -10.31 8.96 -0.57
C LEU A 16 -11.67 9.57 -0.91
N GLU A 17 -12.71 9.20 -0.17
CA GLU A 17 -14.05 9.74 -0.38
C GLU A 17 -14.12 11.23 -0.08
N ASN A 18 -13.28 11.71 0.83
CA ASN A 18 -13.18 13.14 1.15
C ASN A 18 -12.35 13.92 0.14
N GLY A 19 -11.87 13.26 -0.92
CA GLY A 19 -11.11 13.91 -1.97
C GLY A 19 -9.63 14.07 -1.69
N GLU A 20 -9.10 13.41 -0.65
CA GLU A 20 -7.67 13.47 -0.34
C GLU A 20 -6.89 12.67 -1.36
N THR A 21 -5.71 13.18 -1.73
CA THR A 21 -4.78 12.47 -2.61
C THR A 21 -3.85 11.64 -1.75
N LEU A 22 -3.96 10.30 -1.89
CA LEU A 22 -3.11 9.37 -1.16
C LEU A 22 -2.23 8.60 -2.14
N GLN A 23 -0.98 8.36 -1.73
CA GLN A 23 -0.05 7.55 -2.52
C GLN A 23 -0.10 6.12 -1.98
N LEU A 24 -0.82 5.27 -2.69
CA LEU A 24 -1.06 3.88 -2.29
C LEU A 24 -0.24 2.94 -3.15
N ILE A 25 0.45 1.99 -2.53
CA ILE A 25 1.24 0.97 -3.24
C ILE A 25 0.71 -0.40 -2.85
N ASP A 26 0.19 -1.14 -3.84
CA ASP A 26 -0.27 -2.52 -3.66
C ASP A 26 0.90 -3.45 -3.98
N VAL A 27 1.33 -4.25 -3.02
CA VAL A 27 2.52 -5.10 -3.16
C VAL A 27 2.16 -6.57 -3.41
N ARG A 28 0.90 -6.84 -3.74
CA ARG A 28 0.43 -8.21 -4.03
C ARG A 28 0.94 -8.69 -5.38
N GLU A 29 0.70 -9.98 -5.66
CA GLU A 29 1.09 -10.58 -6.94
C GLU A 29 0.10 -10.25 -8.06
N ASP A 30 0.51 -10.54 -9.30
CA ASP A 30 -0.28 -10.20 -10.49
C ASP A 30 -1.68 -10.81 -10.48
N ASP A 31 -1.80 -12.07 -10.05
CA ASP A 31 -3.08 -12.78 -10.02
C ASP A 31 -4.03 -12.20 -8.97
N GLU A 32 -3.48 -11.64 -7.90
CA GLU A 32 -4.29 -11.02 -6.86
C GLU A 32 -4.88 -9.68 -7.34
N VAL A 33 -4.06 -8.83 -7.94
CA VAL A 33 -4.53 -7.52 -8.41
C VAL A 33 -5.42 -7.64 -9.65
N ALA A 34 -5.28 -8.72 -10.40
CA ALA A 34 -6.16 -8.99 -11.53
C ALA A 34 -7.61 -9.19 -11.09
N LEU A 35 -7.83 -9.65 -9.85
CA LEU A 35 -9.16 -9.83 -9.30
C LEU A 35 -9.76 -8.55 -8.74
N GLY A 36 -8.94 -7.55 -8.47
CA GLY A 36 -9.41 -6.26 -7.99
C GLY A 36 -8.40 -5.61 -7.08
N MET A 37 -8.17 -4.31 -7.28
CA MET A 37 -7.31 -3.51 -6.42
C MET A 37 -7.94 -2.14 -6.23
N VAL A 38 -7.46 -1.40 -5.23
CA VAL A 38 -7.92 -0.02 -5.02
C VAL A 38 -7.58 0.79 -6.27
N PRO A 39 -8.56 1.46 -6.90
CA PRO A 39 -8.33 2.14 -8.19
C PRO A 39 -7.18 3.16 -8.16
N GLU A 40 -6.97 3.84 -7.04
CA GLU A 40 -5.94 4.86 -6.90
C GLU A 40 -4.56 4.30 -6.59
N ALA A 41 -4.45 2.99 -6.35
CA ALA A 41 -3.17 2.39 -5.97
C ALA A 41 -2.30 2.11 -7.19
N VAL A 42 -0.99 2.20 -6.98
CA VAL A 42 0.02 1.76 -7.95
C VAL A 42 0.43 0.36 -7.56
N HIS A 43 0.55 -0.54 -8.53
CA HIS A 43 0.96 -1.92 -8.28
C HIS A 43 2.46 -2.06 -8.43
N ILE A 44 3.14 -2.42 -7.34
CA ILE A 44 4.56 -2.79 -7.35
C ILE A 44 4.68 -4.04 -6.48
N LYS A 45 4.91 -5.19 -7.10
CA LYS A 45 5.00 -6.46 -6.35
C LYS A 45 6.10 -6.38 -5.29
N MET A 46 5.88 -7.06 -4.15
CA MET A 46 6.81 -7.02 -3.04
C MET A 46 8.26 -7.31 -3.47
N GLY A 47 8.45 -8.34 -4.31
CA GLY A 47 9.78 -8.72 -4.79
C GLY A 47 10.44 -7.69 -5.70
N GLU A 48 9.67 -6.74 -6.24
CA GLU A 48 10.19 -5.71 -7.15
C GLU A 48 10.41 -4.36 -6.48
N ILE A 49 10.03 -4.23 -5.21
CA ILE A 49 10.21 -2.97 -4.49
C ILE A 49 11.67 -2.46 -4.57
N PRO A 50 12.69 -3.30 -4.34
CA PRO A 50 14.07 -2.80 -4.42
C PRO A 50 14.43 -2.22 -5.80
N ASN A 51 13.81 -2.71 -6.86
CA ASN A 51 14.07 -2.24 -8.22
C ASN A 51 13.35 -0.94 -8.54
N HIS A 52 12.42 -0.50 -7.69
CA HIS A 52 11.62 0.69 -7.89
C HIS A 52 11.98 1.85 -6.95
N LEU A 53 13.02 1.69 -6.12
CA LEU A 53 13.38 2.70 -5.13
C LEU A 53 13.66 4.06 -5.77
N GLU A 54 14.26 4.10 -6.94
CA GLU A 54 14.55 5.36 -7.65
C GLU A 54 13.29 6.10 -8.07
N ASN A 55 12.15 5.41 -8.12
CA ASN A 55 10.87 5.99 -8.48
C ASN A 55 10.08 6.45 -7.26
N LEU A 56 10.59 6.20 -6.05
CA LEU A 56 9.95 6.59 -4.81
C LEU A 56 10.65 7.81 -4.23
N ASN A 57 9.86 8.65 -3.57
CA ASN A 57 10.36 9.89 -2.98
C ASN A 57 10.28 9.79 -1.46
N LYS A 58 11.41 10.05 -0.79
CA LYS A 58 11.47 9.96 0.68
C LYS A 58 10.63 11.03 1.38
N GLU A 59 10.27 12.08 0.66
CA GLU A 59 9.44 13.15 1.22
C GLU A 59 7.95 12.93 0.99
N THR A 60 7.58 11.89 0.23
CA THR A 60 6.18 11.57 -0.06
C THR A 60 5.71 10.47 0.88
N PRO A 61 4.60 10.66 1.61
CA PRO A 61 4.06 9.58 2.43
C PRO A 61 3.37 8.51 1.56
N TYR A 62 3.70 7.25 1.81
CA TYR A 62 3.12 6.11 1.09
C TYR A 62 2.35 5.21 2.05
N ILE A 63 1.23 4.68 1.58
CA ILE A 63 0.46 3.66 2.30
C ILE A 63 0.64 2.36 1.54
N ILE A 64 1.08 1.32 2.24
CA ILE A 64 1.41 0.03 1.63
C ILE A 64 0.27 -0.95 1.87
N ILE A 65 -0.18 -1.61 0.81
CA ILE A 65 -1.36 -2.48 0.80
C ILE A 65 -0.98 -3.89 0.38
N CYS A 66 -1.49 -4.89 1.09
CA CYS A 66 -1.45 -6.27 0.64
C CYS A 66 -2.79 -6.95 0.95
N ARG A 67 -2.83 -8.27 0.94
CA ARG A 67 -4.07 -9.00 1.20
C ARG A 67 -4.53 -8.87 2.65
N SER A 68 -3.62 -9.07 3.61
CA SER A 68 -3.98 -9.14 5.04
C SER A 68 -3.17 -8.20 5.95
N GLY A 69 -2.18 -7.50 5.41
CA GLY A 69 -1.32 -6.60 6.19
C GLY A 69 0.06 -7.15 6.51
N GLY A 70 0.31 -8.45 6.27
CA GLY A 70 1.62 -9.06 6.59
C GLY A 70 2.73 -8.68 5.63
N ARG A 71 2.52 -8.89 4.33
CA ARG A 71 3.51 -8.52 3.31
C ARG A 71 3.74 -7.02 3.28
N SER A 72 2.67 -6.23 3.38
CA SER A 72 2.78 -4.78 3.39
C SER A 72 3.51 -4.28 4.62
N GLY A 73 3.34 -4.95 5.77
CA GLY A 73 4.10 -4.63 6.96
C GLY A 73 5.60 -4.83 6.78
N ARG A 74 6.00 -5.93 6.11
CA ARG A 74 7.41 -6.19 5.81
C ARG A 74 7.99 -5.17 4.84
N VAL A 75 7.22 -4.80 3.81
CA VAL A 75 7.64 -3.77 2.87
C VAL A 75 7.79 -2.42 3.57
N ALA A 76 6.83 -2.09 4.45
CA ALA A 76 6.89 -0.84 5.20
C ALA A 76 8.14 -0.80 6.09
N GLU A 77 8.47 -1.91 6.79
CA GLU A 77 9.68 -1.97 7.60
C GLU A 77 10.94 -1.74 6.74
N TYR A 78 11.00 -2.41 5.59
CA TYR A 78 12.13 -2.27 4.67
C TYR A 78 12.30 -0.83 4.20
N LEU A 79 11.21 -0.19 3.78
CA LEU A 79 11.25 1.19 3.30
C LEU A 79 11.52 2.17 4.43
N ASP A 80 10.97 1.93 5.62
CA ASP A 80 11.23 2.77 6.79
C ASP A 80 12.72 2.75 7.15
N ASP A 81 13.34 1.58 7.11
CA ASP A 81 14.78 1.45 7.37
C ASP A 81 15.63 2.23 6.37
N LEU A 82 15.11 2.44 5.16
CA LEU A 82 15.80 3.20 4.12
C LEU A 82 15.47 4.70 4.19
N GLY A 83 14.62 5.12 5.12
CA GLY A 83 14.30 6.54 5.32
C GLY A 83 13.06 7.04 4.61
N TYR A 84 12.22 6.14 4.08
CA TYR A 84 10.95 6.52 3.46
C TYR A 84 9.86 6.68 4.52
N ASP A 85 8.88 7.54 4.22
CA ASP A 85 7.71 7.76 5.07
C ASP A 85 6.62 6.79 4.63
N VAL A 86 6.37 5.76 5.43
CA VAL A 86 5.45 4.69 5.07
C VAL A 86 4.48 4.35 6.19
N THR A 87 3.30 3.89 5.80
CA THR A 87 2.25 3.45 6.71
C THR A 87 1.71 2.12 6.18
N ASN A 88 1.48 1.15 7.07
CA ASN A 88 0.93 -0.15 6.69
C ASN A 88 -0.59 -0.12 6.83
N MET A 89 -1.31 -0.49 5.75
CA MET A 89 -2.76 -0.67 5.85
C MET A 89 -3.04 -2.03 6.48
N VAL A 90 -3.26 -2.03 7.80
CA VAL A 90 -3.54 -3.26 8.55
C VAL A 90 -4.86 -3.86 8.11
N GLY A 91 -4.95 -5.20 8.12
CA GLY A 91 -6.15 -5.88 7.65
C GLY A 91 -6.20 -6.06 6.14
N GLY A 92 -5.54 -5.18 5.40
CA GLY A 92 -5.37 -5.29 3.96
C GLY A 92 -6.66 -5.34 3.15
N MET A 93 -6.56 -5.89 1.96
CA MET A 93 -7.71 -5.98 1.05
C MET A 93 -8.82 -6.88 1.56
N LEU A 94 -8.53 -7.80 2.49
CA LEU A 94 -9.57 -8.64 3.10
C LEU A 94 -10.63 -7.79 3.83
N GLU A 95 -10.24 -6.63 4.33
CA GLU A 95 -11.16 -5.74 5.07
C GLU A 95 -11.56 -4.51 4.25
N TRP A 96 -11.16 -4.45 2.99
CA TRP A 96 -11.49 -3.32 2.11
C TRP A 96 -12.95 -3.38 1.68
N THR A 97 -13.69 -2.30 1.88
CA THR A 97 -15.11 -2.21 1.50
C THR A 97 -15.38 -1.16 0.41
N GLY A 98 -14.32 -0.52 -0.07
CA GLY A 98 -14.47 0.50 -1.12
C GLY A 98 -14.46 -0.10 -2.53
N GLU A 99 -14.37 0.78 -3.51
CA GLU A 99 -14.30 0.37 -4.91
C GLU A 99 -13.02 -0.40 -5.20
N THR A 100 -13.10 -1.34 -6.12
CA THR A 100 -11.95 -2.01 -6.70
C THR A 100 -12.09 -2.05 -8.21
N LYS A 101 -10.96 -2.16 -8.89
CA LYS A 101 -10.94 -2.45 -10.32
C LYS A 101 -9.85 -3.47 -10.59
N PRO A 102 -10.04 -4.37 -11.56
CA PRO A 102 -8.98 -5.32 -11.90
C PRO A 102 -7.83 -4.59 -12.59
N LYS A 103 -6.61 -5.03 -12.32
CA LYS A 103 -5.47 -4.60 -13.11
C LYS A 103 -5.36 -5.53 -14.32
N LEU A 104 -5.48 -4.96 -15.49
CA LEU A 104 -5.42 -5.72 -16.75
C LEU A 104 -4.02 -5.74 -17.32
#